data_f3189eaf5f907f13b51fa978eda202a3
#
_entry.id   f3189eaf5f907f13b51fa978eda202a3
#
_cell.length_a   1.000
_cell.length_b   1.000
_cell.length_c   1.000
_cell.angle_alpha   90.00
_cell.angle_beta   90.00
_cell.angle_gamma   90.00
#
_symmetry.space_group_name_H-M   'P 1'
#
loop_
_entity.id
_entity.type
_entity.pdbx_description
1 polymer ?
#
loop_
_entity_poly.entity_id
_entity_poly.type
_entity_poly.pdbx_seq_one_letter_code
_entity_poly.pdbx_strand_id
1 'polypeptide(L)'
;SPPDFTGSVSEWYETLVETINDVSADIHRKTLRGGANFLVCGPEVANILEFTSGFRASVTHDDATGSVGAVQVGSINKKWDLHVDPYFPRNVILVGRKGGSFLESGYVYAPYVPLQVTPTIFDANDFTPRKAVMTRYGKKMVRPDMYGLVICRDLEG
;
A
#
# COMPACT_ATOMS: atom_id res chain seq x y z
N SER A 1 -24.87 3.77 -18.77
CA SER A 1 -25.43 5.02 -18.25
C SER A 1 -25.12 5.06 -16.76
N PRO A 2 -24.39 6.07 -16.24
CA PRO A 2 -24.25 6.19 -14.81
C PRO A 2 -25.64 6.34 -14.20
N PRO A 3 -25.96 5.72 -13.06
CA PRO A 3 -27.23 5.92 -12.39
C PRO A 3 -27.39 7.40 -12.08
N ASP A 4 -28.63 7.90 -12.17
CA ASP A 4 -28.92 9.27 -11.80
C ASP A 4 -28.44 9.55 -10.39
N PHE A 5 -27.53 10.51 -10.27
CA PHE A 5 -26.94 10.89 -8.99
C PHE A 5 -27.97 11.70 -8.19
N THR A 6 -28.55 11.08 -7.19
CA THR A 6 -29.55 11.70 -6.31
C THR A 6 -29.09 11.92 -4.88
N GLY A 7 -27.89 11.43 -4.54
CA GLY A 7 -27.32 11.52 -3.20
C GLY A 7 -26.13 12.48 -3.09
N SER A 8 -25.46 12.46 -1.95
CA SER A 8 -24.19 13.15 -1.76
C SER A 8 -23.04 12.40 -2.43
N VAL A 9 -21.95 13.10 -2.76
CA VAL A 9 -20.75 12.48 -3.33
C VAL A 9 -20.20 11.40 -2.40
N SER A 10 -20.30 11.57 -1.08
CA SER A 10 -19.87 10.59 -0.10
C SER A 10 -20.64 9.27 -0.19
N GLU A 11 -21.94 9.29 -0.46
CA GLU A 11 -22.75 8.08 -0.61
C GLU A 11 -22.32 7.24 -1.80
N TRP A 12 -21.89 7.87 -2.87
CA TRP A 12 -21.35 7.18 -4.04
C TRP A 12 -20.03 6.47 -3.74
N TYR A 13 -19.18 7.10 -2.96
CA TYR A 13 -17.87 6.53 -2.61
C TYR A 13 -17.96 5.45 -1.53
N GLU A 14 -19.05 5.40 -0.78
CA GLU A 14 -19.32 4.34 0.19
C GLU A 14 -19.46 2.95 -0.46
N THR A 15 -19.89 2.87 -1.71
CA THR A 15 -19.90 1.62 -2.49
C THR A 15 -18.51 1.03 -2.65
N LEU A 16 -17.48 1.87 -2.81
CA LEU A 16 -16.11 1.41 -2.87
C LEU A 16 -15.64 0.83 -1.53
N VAL A 17 -16.04 1.47 -0.42
CA VAL A 17 -15.73 0.98 0.94
C VAL A 17 -16.44 -0.34 1.22
N GLU A 18 -17.66 -0.53 0.74
CA GLU A 18 -18.39 -1.80 0.82
C GLU A 18 -17.62 -2.92 0.10
N THR A 19 -17.17 -2.68 -1.12
CA THR A 19 -16.33 -3.65 -1.88
C THR A 19 -15.04 -4.00 -1.14
N ILE A 20 -14.38 -3.02 -0.52
CA ILE A 20 -13.20 -3.26 0.31
C ILE A 20 -13.54 -4.13 1.52
N ASN A 21 -14.68 -3.90 2.14
CA ASN A 21 -15.15 -4.68 3.28
C ASN A 21 -15.45 -6.14 2.89
N ASP A 22 -16.00 -6.37 1.70
CA ASP A 22 -16.24 -7.72 1.16
C ASP A 22 -14.92 -8.48 0.96
N VAL A 23 -13.93 -7.82 0.36
CA VAL A 23 -12.59 -8.41 0.22
C VAL A 23 -11.96 -8.69 1.58
N SER A 24 -12.15 -7.81 2.56
CA SER A 24 -11.67 -8.03 3.93
C SER A 24 -12.35 -9.23 4.59
N ALA A 25 -13.65 -9.44 4.35
CA ALA A 25 -14.39 -10.59 4.84
C ALA A 25 -13.90 -11.90 4.18
N ASP A 26 -13.58 -11.87 2.90
CA ASP A 26 -13.01 -13.01 2.19
C ASP A 26 -11.62 -13.39 2.73
N ILE A 27 -10.77 -12.40 3.00
CA ILE A 27 -9.47 -12.62 3.66
C ILE A 27 -9.68 -13.28 5.02
N HIS A 28 -10.63 -12.80 5.80
CA HIS A 28 -10.95 -13.39 7.12
C HIS A 28 -11.39 -14.84 6.99
N ARG A 29 -12.26 -15.14 6.04
CA ARG A 29 -12.78 -16.49 5.82
C ARG A 29 -11.68 -17.48 5.38
N LYS A 30 -10.76 -17.04 4.52
CA LYS A 30 -9.66 -17.87 4.00
C LYS A 30 -8.54 -18.06 5.01
N THR A 31 -8.21 -17.03 5.76
CA THR A 31 -7.08 -17.05 6.69
C THR A 31 -7.46 -17.52 8.10
N LEU A 32 -8.72 -17.37 8.50
CA LEU A 32 -9.23 -17.61 9.87
C LEU A 32 -8.49 -16.81 10.96
N ARG A 33 -7.78 -15.75 10.57
CA ARG A 33 -6.95 -14.93 11.46
C ARG A 33 -7.45 -13.50 11.64
N GLY A 34 -8.48 -13.12 10.91
CA GLY A 34 -9.08 -11.81 10.91
C GLY A 34 -9.06 -11.14 9.55
N GLY A 35 -9.82 -10.07 9.41
CA GLY A 35 -9.93 -9.29 8.19
C GLY A 35 -8.69 -8.46 7.90
N ALA A 36 -8.71 -7.76 6.78
CA ALA A 36 -7.67 -6.82 6.39
C ALA A 36 -7.48 -5.72 7.45
N ASN A 37 -6.27 -5.18 7.54
CA ASN A 37 -5.94 -4.10 8.45
C ASN A 37 -5.19 -2.95 7.78
N PHE A 38 -4.82 -3.08 6.52
CA PHE A 38 -4.20 -1.99 5.76
C PHE A 38 -4.67 -1.98 4.31
N LEU A 39 -4.59 -0.81 3.71
CA LEU A 39 -4.87 -0.53 2.29
C LEU A 39 -3.66 0.18 1.68
N VAL A 40 -3.32 -0.16 0.45
CA VAL A 40 -2.33 0.57 -0.35
C VAL A 40 -2.96 0.93 -1.67
N CYS A 41 -2.89 2.18 -2.06
CA CYS A 41 -3.43 2.67 -3.33
C CYS A 41 -2.61 3.82 -3.91
N GLY A 42 -2.88 4.18 -5.15
CA GLY A 42 -2.37 5.38 -5.78
C GLY A 42 -3.06 6.66 -5.26
N PRO A 43 -2.51 7.84 -5.54
CA PRO A 43 -3.05 9.11 -5.06
C PRO A 43 -4.45 9.42 -5.62
N GLU A 44 -4.78 8.94 -6.83
CA GLU A 44 -6.08 9.17 -7.45
C GLU A 44 -7.21 8.47 -6.67
N VAL A 45 -7.00 7.21 -6.30
CA VAL A 45 -7.98 6.46 -5.50
C VAL A 45 -8.00 6.95 -4.06
N ALA A 46 -6.86 7.35 -3.52
CA ALA A 46 -6.79 7.93 -2.18
C ALA A 46 -7.66 9.18 -2.07
N ASN A 47 -7.61 10.05 -3.08
CA ASN A 47 -8.45 11.25 -3.14
C ASN A 47 -9.95 10.92 -3.10
N ILE A 48 -10.38 9.82 -3.72
CA ILE A 48 -11.77 9.34 -3.64
C ILE A 48 -12.08 8.83 -2.23
N LEU A 49 -11.19 8.05 -1.64
CA LEU A 49 -11.39 7.48 -0.31
C LEU A 49 -11.42 8.54 0.80
N GLU A 50 -10.73 9.66 0.62
CA GLU A 50 -10.75 10.78 1.57
C GLU A 50 -12.13 11.46 1.67
N PHE A 51 -12.95 11.37 0.64
CA PHE A 51 -14.32 11.89 0.66
C PHE A 51 -15.33 10.95 1.32
N THR A 52 -14.93 9.76 1.73
CA THR A 52 -15.83 8.86 2.45
C THR A 52 -16.07 9.31 3.88
N SER A 53 -17.26 9.08 4.39
CA SER A 53 -17.66 9.50 5.74
C SER A 53 -16.84 8.83 6.86
N GLY A 54 -16.28 7.67 6.59
CA GLY A 54 -15.45 6.89 7.53
C GLY A 54 -13.97 7.29 7.56
N PHE A 55 -13.52 8.19 6.68
CA PHE A 55 -12.11 8.59 6.62
C PHE A 55 -11.73 9.48 7.81
N ARG A 56 -10.60 9.17 8.42
CA ARG A 56 -9.97 9.99 9.45
C ARG A 56 -8.52 10.22 9.10
N ALA A 57 -8.16 11.48 8.86
CA ALA A 57 -6.78 11.85 8.61
C ALA A 57 -5.89 11.55 9.81
N SER A 58 -4.76 10.92 9.57
CA SER A 58 -3.71 10.79 10.58
C SER A 58 -2.87 12.06 10.55
N VAL A 59 -3.02 12.90 11.55
CA VAL A 59 -2.16 14.08 11.73
C VAL A 59 -0.87 13.60 12.41
N THR A 60 -0.01 12.94 11.67
CA THR A 60 1.34 12.67 12.17
C THR A 60 2.21 13.85 11.75
N HIS A 61 2.51 14.70 12.71
CA HIS A 61 3.55 15.71 12.57
C HIS A 61 4.91 15.01 12.60
N ASP A 62 5.31 14.46 11.48
CA ASP A 62 6.67 13.95 11.32
C ASP A 62 7.44 14.93 10.42
N ASP A 63 7.99 15.95 11.08
CA ASP A 63 8.71 17.07 10.47
C ASP A 63 10.12 16.68 9.96
N ALA A 64 10.48 15.42 9.99
CA ALA A 64 11.91 15.14 10.00
C ALA A 64 12.49 14.49 8.74
N THR A 65 11.73 13.87 7.87
CA THR A 65 12.37 13.21 6.73
C THR A 65 11.46 13.20 5.51
N GLY A 66 11.96 13.75 4.42
CA GLY A 66 11.35 13.55 3.11
C GLY A 66 11.24 12.07 2.79
N SER A 67 10.15 11.44 3.24
CA SER A 67 9.88 10.04 2.90
C SER A 67 9.50 9.95 1.44
N VAL A 68 10.36 9.30 0.67
CA VAL A 68 10.06 8.93 -0.71
C VAL A 68 9.40 7.56 -0.66
N GLY A 69 8.15 7.45 -1.10
CA GLY A 69 7.42 6.18 -1.14
C GLY A 69 6.02 6.25 -0.53
N ALA A 70 5.53 5.12 -0.06
CA ALA A 70 4.20 5.02 0.54
C ALA A 70 4.15 5.71 1.90
N VAL A 71 3.16 6.59 2.05
CA VAL A 71 2.91 7.34 3.28
C VAL A 71 1.55 6.96 3.83
N GLN A 72 1.46 6.77 5.14
CA GLN A 72 0.19 6.59 5.82
C GLN A 72 -0.53 7.94 5.91
N VAL A 73 -1.65 8.07 5.22
CA VAL A 73 -2.41 9.32 5.14
C VAL A 73 -3.54 9.35 6.17
N GLY A 74 -4.08 8.19 6.53
CA GLY A 74 -5.19 8.15 7.46
C GLY A 74 -5.71 6.74 7.73
N SER A 75 -6.89 6.66 8.31
CA SER A 75 -7.60 5.40 8.52
C SER A 75 -9.06 5.50 8.07
N ILE A 76 -9.58 4.40 7.56
CA ILE A 76 -10.98 4.27 7.14
C ILE A 76 -11.70 3.38 8.16
N ASN A 77 -12.81 3.87 8.70
CA ASN A 77 -13.67 3.18 9.68
C ASN A 77 -12.91 2.61 10.89
N LYS A 78 -11.74 3.15 11.22
CA LYS A 78 -10.83 2.64 12.27
C LYS A 78 -10.41 1.17 12.07
N LYS A 79 -10.58 0.62 10.88
CA LYS A 79 -10.25 -0.77 10.56
C LYS A 79 -8.99 -0.88 9.72
N TRP A 80 -8.81 0.03 8.78
CA TRP A 80 -7.75 -0.03 7.78
C TRP A 80 -6.89 1.22 7.83
N ASP A 81 -5.60 1.03 7.90
CA ASP A 81 -4.62 2.09 7.72
C ASP A 81 -4.42 2.31 6.22
N LEU A 82 -4.65 3.54 5.75
CA LEU A 82 -4.50 3.91 4.36
C LEU A 82 -3.08 4.40 4.08
N HIS A 83 -2.40 3.70 3.18
CA HIS A 83 -1.08 4.08 2.68
C HIS A 83 -1.20 4.49 1.22
N VAL A 84 -0.67 5.66 0.89
CA VAL A 84 -0.65 6.19 -0.47
C VAL A 84 0.75 6.05 -1.04
N ASP A 85 0.86 5.36 -2.16
CA ASP A 85 2.11 5.18 -2.89
C ASP A 85 1.96 5.73 -4.31
N PRO A 86 2.68 6.79 -4.67
CA PRO A 86 2.61 7.37 -6.01
C PRO A 86 3.12 6.44 -7.12
N TYR A 87 3.89 5.40 -6.77
CA TYR A 87 4.33 4.38 -7.74
C TYR A 87 3.33 3.23 -7.93
N PHE A 88 2.26 3.21 -7.15
CA PHE A 88 1.24 2.18 -7.25
C PHE A 88 0.35 2.40 -8.48
N PRO A 89 -0.19 1.32 -9.11
CA PRO A 89 -1.12 1.47 -10.24
C PRO A 89 -2.34 2.34 -9.87
N ARG A 90 -2.73 3.23 -10.77
CA ARG A 90 -3.75 4.26 -10.52
C ARG A 90 -5.11 3.73 -10.12
N ASN A 91 -5.49 2.58 -10.69
CA ASN A 91 -6.83 2.01 -10.59
C ASN A 91 -6.94 0.79 -9.68
N VAL A 92 -5.91 0.53 -8.86
CA VAL A 92 -5.87 -0.66 -8.01
C VAL A 92 -5.74 -0.27 -6.55
N ILE A 93 -6.47 -0.98 -5.70
CA ILE A 93 -6.32 -0.94 -4.25
C ILE A 93 -5.84 -2.31 -3.80
N LEU A 94 -4.73 -2.36 -3.10
CA LEU A 94 -4.28 -3.55 -2.39
C LEU A 94 -4.91 -3.55 -1.00
N VAL A 95 -5.70 -4.56 -0.73
CA VAL A 95 -6.31 -4.82 0.58
C VAL A 95 -5.54 -5.95 1.23
N GLY A 96 -5.00 -5.74 2.41
CA GLY A 96 -4.15 -6.74 3.02
C GLY A 96 -4.25 -6.82 4.53
N ARG A 97 -3.76 -7.94 5.04
CA ARG A 97 -3.58 -8.17 6.46
C ARG A 97 -2.10 -8.35 6.78
N LYS A 98 -1.65 -7.59 7.77
CA LYS A 98 -0.32 -7.71 8.36
C LYS A 98 -0.49 -8.21 9.80
N GLY A 99 0.11 -9.35 10.12
CA GLY A 99 0.15 -9.89 11.47
C GLY A 99 1.45 -9.54 12.21
N GLY A 100 1.50 -9.85 13.50
CA GLY A 100 2.65 -9.58 14.35
C GLY A 100 3.73 -10.66 14.30
N SER A 101 3.47 -11.82 13.69
CA SER A 101 4.40 -12.95 13.63
C SER A 101 4.69 -13.38 12.20
N PHE A 102 5.78 -14.12 12.02
CA PHE A 102 6.12 -14.72 10.72
C PHE A 102 5.01 -15.61 10.15
N LEU A 103 4.32 -16.34 11.00
CA LEU A 103 3.21 -17.21 10.60
C LEU A 103 1.97 -16.46 10.10
N GLU A 104 1.90 -15.16 10.40
CA GLU A 104 0.83 -14.26 10.00
C GLU A 104 1.28 -13.29 8.90
N SER A 105 2.44 -13.54 8.30
CA SER A 105 2.99 -12.71 7.22
C SER A 105 2.64 -13.33 5.87
N GLY A 106 2.01 -12.55 5.01
CA GLY A 106 1.70 -12.96 3.64
C GLY A 106 2.88 -12.79 2.68
N TYR A 107 3.68 -11.75 2.88
CA TYR A 107 4.85 -11.44 2.08
C TYR A 107 6.06 -11.25 2.98
N VAL A 108 7.16 -11.89 2.63
CA VAL A 108 8.39 -11.83 3.40
C VAL A 108 9.47 -11.13 2.58
N TYR A 109 10.07 -10.13 3.19
CA TYR A 109 11.28 -9.47 2.72
C TYR A 109 12.42 -9.79 3.69
N ALA A 110 13.46 -10.44 3.19
CA ALA A 110 14.59 -10.90 3.98
C ALA A 110 15.90 -10.33 3.43
N PRO A 111 16.34 -9.16 3.93
CA PRO A 111 17.64 -8.61 3.58
C PRO A 111 18.73 -9.39 4.33
N TYR A 112 19.68 -9.99 3.61
CA TYR A 112 20.82 -10.67 4.23
C TYR A 112 22.15 -9.94 4.02
N VAL A 113 22.21 -9.02 3.06
CA VAL A 113 23.29 -8.04 2.95
C VAL A 113 22.64 -6.65 2.99
N PRO A 114 22.89 -5.86 4.05
CA PRO A 114 22.37 -4.51 4.14
C PRO A 114 22.96 -3.63 3.06
N LEU A 115 22.40 -2.43 2.91
CA LEU A 115 22.93 -1.44 1.99
C LEU A 115 24.39 -1.12 2.31
N GLN A 116 25.28 -1.41 1.37
CA GLN A 116 26.71 -1.18 1.50
C GLN A 116 27.19 -0.28 0.37
N VAL A 117 28.04 0.67 0.71
CA VAL A 117 28.72 1.52 -0.25
C VAL A 117 30.15 1.02 -0.39
N THR A 118 30.57 0.73 -1.62
CA THR A 118 31.95 0.32 -1.87
C THR A 118 32.91 1.49 -1.68
N PRO A 119 34.18 1.23 -1.28
CA PRO A 119 35.21 2.26 -1.35
C PRO A 119 35.39 2.75 -2.79
N THR A 120 35.95 3.92 -2.94
CA THR A 120 36.28 4.44 -4.27
C THR A 120 37.35 3.57 -4.89
N ILE A 121 37.09 3.00 -6.04
CA ILE A 121 38.02 2.20 -6.83
C ILE A 121 38.34 3.01 -8.08
N PHE A 122 39.61 3.10 -8.42
CA PHE A 122 40.03 3.70 -9.67
C PHE A 122 40.16 2.63 -10.76
N ASP A 123 39.60 2.89 -11.91
CA ASP A 123 39.74 1.99 -13.05
C ASP A 123 41.19 2.02 -13.55
N ALA A 124 41.76 0.84 -13.80
CA ALA A 124 43.14 0.71 -14.24
C ALA A 124 43.40 1.25 -15.64
N ASN A 125 42.35 1.39 -16.48
CA ASN A 125 42.50 1.82 -17.87
C ASN A 125 42.43 3.34 -18.06
N ASP A 126 41.56 4.03 -17.30
CA ASP A 126 41.29 5.45 -17.48
C ASP A 126 41.36 6.29 -16.19
N PHE A 127 41.74 5.65 -15.06
CA PHE A 127 41.80 6.26 -13.72
C PHE A 127 40.52 6.94 -13.25
N THR A 128 39.36 6.61 -13.86
CA THR A 128 38.07 7.15 -13.41
C THR A 128 37.68 6.59 -12.04
N PRO A 129 37.27 7.46 -11.09
CA PRO A 129 36.81 7.00 -9.79
C PRO A 129 35.42 6.38 -9.92
N ARG A 130 35.25 5.16 -9.40
CA ARG A 130 33.98 4.44 -9.37
C ARG A 130 33.58 4.11 -7.93
N LYS A 131 32.31 4.34 -7.62
CA LYS A 131 31.65 3.88 -6.40
C LYS A 131 30.41 3.11 -6.77
N ALA A 132 30.13 2.06 -6.02
CA ALA A 132 28.91 1.28 -6.16
C ALA A 132 28.16 1.18 -4.84
N VAL A 133 26.85 1.12 -4.93
CA VAL A 133 25.96 0.80 -3.81
C VAL A 133 25.38 -0.57 -4.08
N MET A 134 25.47 -1.47 -3.13
CA MET A 134 25.00 -2.84 -3.26
C MET A 134 24.16 -3.27 -2.07
N THR A 135 23.18 -4.08 -2.36
CA THR A 135 22.38 -4.79 -1.35
C THR A 135 21.98 -6.16 -1.90
N ARG A 136 21.77 -7.11 -1.00
CA ARG A 136 21.20 -8.41 -1.36
C ARG A 136 20.04 -8.74 -0.45
N TYR A 137 18.93 -9.12 -1.04
CA TYR A 137 17.72 -9.49 -0.33
C TYR A 137 16.97 -10.61 -1.03
N GLY A 138 16.27 -11.41 -0.26
CA GLY A 138 15.26 -12.32 -0.75
C GLY A 138 13.87 -11.74 -0.53
N LYS A 139 12.96 -12.02 -1.44
CA LYS A 139 11.54 -11.68 -1.28
C LYS A 139 10.68 -12.82 -1.78
N LYS A 140 9.61 -13.13 -1.06
CA LYS A 140 8.66 -14.17 -1.46
C LYS A 140 7.28 -13.90 -0.89
N MET A 141 6.27 -14.14 -1.70
CA MET A 141 4.90 -14.25 -1.22
C MET A 141 4.70 -15.68 -0.68
N VAL A 142 4.43 -15.77 0.61
CA VAL A 142 4.27 -17.04 1.33
C VAL A 142 2.80 -17.42 1.40
N ARG A 143 1.92 -16.45 1.67
CA ARG A 143 0.48 -16.67 1.81
C ARG A 143 -0.30 -15.61 1.04
N PRO A 144 -0.63 -15.89 -0.23
CA PRO A 144 -1.39 -14.94 -1.06
C PRO A 144 -2.81 -14.68 -0.52
N ASP A 145 -3.37 -15.59 0.27
CA ASP A 145 -4.70 -15.48 0.85
C ASP A 145 -4.86 -14.29 1.83
N MET A 146 -3.74 -13.70 2.26
CA MET A 146 -3.74 -12.50 3.11
C MET A 146 -3.94 -11.20 2.35
N TYR A 147 -4.00 -11.25 1.03
CA TYR A 147 -4.12 -10.09 0.16
C TYR A 147 -5.27 -10.24 -0.81
N GLY A 148 -5.92 -9.13 -1.11
CA GLY A 148 -6.91 -9.00 -2.16
C GLY A 148 -6.68 -7.72 -2.95
N LEU A 149 -7.18 -7.70 -4.17
CA LEU A 149 -7.10 -6.53 -5.04
C LEU A 149 -8.51 -6.06 -5.37
N VAL A 150 -8.73 -4.76 -5.26
CA VAL A 150 -9.92 -4.08 -5.76
C VAL A 150 -9.49 -3.24 -6.96
N ILE A 151 -10.19 -3.42 -8.07
CA ILE A 151 -9.90 -2.68 -9.30
C ILE A 151 -11.03 -1.67 -9.52
N CYS A 152 -10.68 -0.40 -9.47
CA CYS A 152 -11.56 0.69 -9.80
C CYS A 152 -11.53 0.91 -11.31
N ARG A 153 -12.70 0.88 -11.97
CA ARG A 153 -12.80 1.15 -13.40
C ARG A 153 -13.27 2.59 -13.59
N ASP A 154 -13.01 3.13 -14.78
CA ASP A 154 -13.49 4.45 -15.21
C ASP A 154 -13.04 5.62 -14.30
N LEU A 155 -11.79 5.56 -13.83
CA LEU A 155 -11.16 6.68 -13.12
C LEU A 155 -10.71 7.81 -14.05
N GLU A 156 -10.65 7.55 -15.34
CA GLU A 156 -10.38 8.53 -16.37
C GLU A 156 -11.72 8.90 -17.01
N GLY A 157 -12.23 10.07 -16.67
CA GLY A 157 -13.37 10.70 -17.35
C GLY A 157 -12.96 11.27 -18.70
#